data_c20c5605475e1ef43fe16330c29fd21b
#
_entry.id   c20c5605475e1ef43fe16330c29fd21b
#
_cell.length_a   1.000
_cell.length_b   1.000
_cell.length_c   1.000
_cell.angle_alpha   90.00
_cell.angle_beta   90.00
_cell.angle_gamma   90.00
#
_symmetry.space_group_name_H-M   'P 1'
#
loop_
_entity.id
_entity.type
_entity.pdbx_description
1 polymer ?
#
loop_
_entity_poly.entity_id
_entity_poly.type
_entity_poly.pdbx_seq_one_letter_code
_entity_poly.pdbx_strand_id
1 'polypeptide(L)'
;MKTYQVDENGYYGEFGGAYVPEILHQCVENLQKKYLEVLESDSFKKEFNQLLRDYVGRPSPLYQAKRLSEMYGCKIYLKREDLNHTGAHKINNTIGQILLARRMGKTRIIAETGAGQHGVATATVCALMNMECIVYMGKTDVERQHANVQKMEMLGATVILVTSGNMTLKDATNEAIRDWCCHPSDTYYIIGSTVGPHPYPDMVARLQSVISEEIKKQLSEQEGRDYPDYLIACVGGGSNAAGTIYHFIDDERVKIVLAEAGGLGITTGQSAATIQLGKKGIIHGARTLVIQNEDGQIEEPYSISAGLDYPGIGPIHANLSETHRATILAVNDDEALDAAFCLTRIEGIIPALESAHALGALPKIKFKPEDVVVLTISGRGDKDMETYIKYKLKNEK
;
A
#
# COMPACT_ATOMS: atom_id res chain seq x y z
N MET A 1 -20.22 -6.16 -17.07
CA MET A 1 -18.85 -6.75 -16.98
C MET A 1 -18.06 -5.94 -16.02
N LYS A 2 -17.19 -6.55 -15.21
CA LYS A 2 -16.27 -5.80 -14.34
C LYS A 2 -15.11 -5.28 -15.21
N THR A 3 -15.15 -4.02 -15.56
CA THR A 3 -14.29 -3.41 -16.59
C THR A 3 -12.84 -3.22 -16.13
N TYR A 4 -12.63 -2.99 -14.83
CA TYR A 4 -11.33 -2.64 -14.25
C TYR A 4 -10.72 -3.74 -13.40
N GLN A 5 -11.24 -4.96 -13.47
CA GLN A 5 -10.74 -6.12 -12.74
C GLN A 5 -9.70 -6.88 -13.56
N VAL A 6 -8.92 -7.72 -12.86
CA VAL A 6 -7.95 -8.60 -13.51
C VAL A 6 -8.64 -9.62 -14.42
N ASP A 7 -8.05 -9.90 -15.58
CA ASP A 7 -8.47 -10.96 -16.47
C ASP A 7 -7.92 -12.35 -16.03
N GLU A 8 -8.28 -13.40 -16.77
CA GLU A 8 -7.85 -14.78 -16.51
C GLU A 8 -6.34 -15.01 -16.66
N ASN A 9 -5.64 -14.12 -17.37
CA ASN A 9 -4.22 -14.18 -17.63
C ASN A 9 -3.40 -13.29 -16.64
N GLY A 10 -4.08 -12.63 -15.70
CA GLY A 10 -3.45 -11.79 -14.70
C GLY A 10 -3.17 -10.36 -15.14
N TYR A 11 -3.92 -9.85 -16.14
CA TYR A 11 -3.75 -8.49 -16.63
C TYR A 11 -4.93 -7.58 -16.25
N TYR A 12 -4.62 -6.33 -16.01
CA TYR A 12 -5.49 -5.17 -15.94
C TYR A 12 -5.27 -4.36 -17.22
N GLY A 13 -6.08 -4.59 -18.25
CA GLY A 13 -5.79 -4.07 -19.58
C GLY A 13 -4.47 -4.64 -20.12
N GLU A 14 -3.46 -3.78 -20.33
CA GLU A 14 -2.14 -4.22 -20.77
C GLU A 14 -1.12 -4.41 -19.64
N PHE A 15 -1.48 -4.11 -18.38
CA PHE A 15 -0.60 -4.15 -17.22
C PHE A 15 -0.83 -5.41 -16.39
N GLY A 16 0.21 -6.01 -15.86
CA GLY A 16 0.15 -7.23 -15.06
C GLY A 16 1.04 -8.34 -15.58
N GLY A 17 0.51 -9.57 -15.59
CA GLY A 17 1.24 -10.76 -16.00
C GLY A 17 2.20 -11.29 -14.93
N ALA A 18 2.98 -12.32 -15.29
CA ALA A 18 3.94 -12.97 -14.39
C ALA A 18 5.28 -13.18 -15.12
N TYR A 19 6.14 -12.18 -15.04
CA TYR A 19 7.47 -12.16 -15.67
C TYR A 19 8.52 -12.59 -14.64
N VAL A 20 8.60 -13.89 -14.42
CA VAL A 20 9.48 -14.48 -13.40
C VAL A 20 10.54 -15.38 -14.02
N PRO A 21 11.71 -15.59 -13.36
CA PRO A 21 12.67 -16.61 -13.75
C PRO A 21 12.03 -18.00 -13.79
N GLU A 22 12.54 -18.87 -14.66
CA GLU A 22 12.02 -20.22 -14.88
C GLU A 22 11.93 -21.04 -13.57
N ILE A 23 12.88 -20.86 -12.67
CA ILE A 23 12.92 -21.54 -11.37
C ILE A 23 11.69 -21.21 -10.48
N LEU A 24 11.12 -20.03 -10.63
CA LEU A 24 9.93 -19.59 -9.89
C LEU A 24 8.61 -19.90 -10.61
N HIS A 25 8.64 -20.30 -11.88
CA HIS A 25 7.43 -20.52 -12.67
C HIS A 25 6.46 -21.47 -11.97
N GLN A 26 6.95 -22.62 -11.52
CA GLN A 26 6.11 -23.62 -10.83
C GLN A 26 5.51 -23.10 -9.51
N CYS A 27 6.26 -22.27 -8.76
CA CYS A 27 5.77 -21.67 -7.51
C CYS A 27 4.63 -20.68 -7.79
N VAL A 28 4.83 -19.80 -8.78
CA VAL A 28 3.85 -18.78 -9.15
C VAL A 28 2.61 -19.43 -9.76
N GLU A 29 2.77 -20.42 -10.64
CA GLU A 29 1.66 -21.18 -11.23
C GLU A 29 0.82 -21.91 -10.15
N ASN A 30 1.49 -22.54 -9.17
CA ASN A 30 0.80 -23.17 -8.06
C ASN A 30 0.03 -22.17 -7.22
N LEU A 31 0.58 -20.97 -7.01
CA LEU A 31 -0.10 -19.90 -6.30
C LEU A 31 -1.31 -19.40 -7.10
N GLN A 32 -1.17 -19.19 -8.40
CA GLN A 32 -2.26 -18.78 -9.31
C GLN A 32 -3.44 -19.76 -9.27
N LYS A 33 -3.16 -21.07 -9.28
CA LYS A 33 -4.19 -22.11 -9.23
C LYS A 33 -4.92 -22.17 -7.88
N LYS A 34 -4.23 -21.84 -6.78
CA LYS A 34 -4.76 -22.09 -5.43
C LYS A 34 -5.31 -20.85 -4.73
N TYR A 35 -4.85 -19.64 -5.06
CA TYR A 35 -5.19 -18.47 -4.23
C TYR A 35 -6.69 -18.20 -4.18
N LEU A 36 -7.41 -18.24 -5.32
CA LEU A 36 -8.86 -18.03 -5.34
C LEU A 36 -9.61 -19.15 -4.63
N GLU A 37 -9.25 -20.41 -4.90
CA GLU A 37 -9.85 -21.56 -4.21
C GLU A 37 -9.75 -21.41 -2.69
N VAL A 38 -8.58 -21.03 -2.19
CA VAL A 38 -8.36 -20.85 -0.76
C VAL A 38 -9.08 -19.61 -0.23
N LEU A 39 -8.93 -18.45 -0.85
CA LEU A 39 -9.52 -17.19 -0.38
C LEU A 39 -11.06 -17.26 -0.37
N GLU A 40 -11.67 -18.00 -1.28
CA GLU A 40 -13.12 -18.13 -1.37
C GLU A 40 -13.69 -19.24 -0.48
N SER A 41 -12.84 -20.11 0.07
CA SER A 41 -13.29 -21.19 0.96
C SER A 41 -13.88 -20.65 2.27
N ASP A 42 -14.95 -21.27 2.76
CA ASP A 42 -15.61 -20.87 4.02
C ASP A 42 -14.67 -20.98 5.22
N SER A 43 -13.78 -21.96 5.22
CA SER A 43 -12.79 -22.16 6.29
C SER A 43 -11.76 -21.02 6.36
N PHE A 44 -11.31 -20.53 5.19
CA PHE A 44 -10.42 -19.37 5.13
C PHE A 44 -11.15 -18.09 5.55
N LYS A 45 -12.32 -17.82 4.96
CA LYS A 45 -13.12 -16.63 5.28
C LYS A 45 -13.44 -16.54 6.77
N LYS A 46 -13.80 -17.66 7.39
CA LYS A 46 -14.08 -17.72 8.83
C LYS A 46 -12.84 -17.37 9.66
N GLU A 47 -11.70 -18.00 9.40
CA GLU A 47 -10.45 -17.76 10.14
C GLU A 47 -9.92 -16.34 9.88
N PHE A 48 -9.93 -15.90 8.64
CA PHE A 48 -9.50 -14.56 8.25
C PHE A 48 -10.34 -13.47 8.94
N ASN A 49 -11.68 -13.55 8.85
CA ASN A 49 -12.57 -12.60 9.49
C ASN A 49 -12.48 -12.62 11.02
N GLN A 50 -12.24 -13.79 11.62
CA GLN A 50 -12.02 -13.90 13.05
C GLN A 50 -10.74 -13.15 13.46
N LEU A 51 -9.62 -13.35 12.76
CA LEU A 51 -8.36 -12.66 13.04
C LEU A 51 -8.46 -11.15 12.76
N LEU A 52 -9.15 -10.75 11.70
CA LEU A 52 -9.40 -9.33 11.43
C LEU A 52 -10.17 -8.67 12.58
N ARG A 53 -11.17 -9.33 13.15
CA ARG A 53 -11.96 -8.81 14.27
C ARG A 53 -11.19 -8.86 15.59
N ASP A 54 -10.69 -10.04 15.97
CA ASP A 54 -10.22 -10.30 17.33
C ASP A 54 -8.74 -9.91 17.53
N TYR A 55 -7.93 -9.90 16.46
CA TYR A 55 -6.51 -9.60 16.51
C TYR A 55 -6.14 -8.25 15.89
N VAL A 56 -6.73 -7.92 14.74
CA VAL A 56 -6.44 -6.64 14.06
C VAL A 56 -7.25 -5.49 14.65
N GLY A 57 -8.45 -5.77 15.20
CA GLY A 57 -9.34 -4.77 15.80
C GLY A 57 -10.29 -4.13 14.80
N ARG A 58 -10.66 -4.87 13.74
CA ARG A 58 -11.63 -4.39 12.73
C ARG A 58 -13.10 -4.56 13.20
N PRO A 59 -14.05 -3.75 12.67
CA PRO A 59 -13.90 -2.75 11.62
C PRO A 59 -13.11 -1.52 12.07
N SER A 60 -12.24 -0.99 11.20
CA SER A 60 -11.62 0.31 11.45
C SER A 60 -12.68 1.42 11.33
N PRO A 61 -12.62 2.48 12.17
CA PRO A 61 -13.63 3.53 12.13
C PRO A 61 -13.66 4.30 10.80
N LEU A 62 -14.87 4.70 10.37
CA LEU A 62 -15.09 5.76 9.41
C LEU A 62 -15.46 7.02 10.20
N TYR A 63 -14.47 7.87 10.46
CA TYR A 63 -14.57 9.03 11.34
C TYR A 63 -14.91 10.29 10.54
N GLN A 64 -16.02 10.95 10.87
CA GLN A 64 -16.34 12.25 10.29
C GLN A 64 -15.44 13.32 10.90
N ALA A 65 -14.52 13.85 10.10
CA ALA A 65 -13.58 14.90 10.48
C ALA A 65 -14.28 16.26 10.38
N LYS A 66 -14.94 16.68 11.46
CA LYS A 66 -15.85 17.86 11.44
C LYS A 66 -15.12 19.17 11.10
N ARG A 67 -14.00 19.43 11.76
CA ARG A 67 -13.24 20.66 11.52
C ARG A 67 -12.59 20.68 10.14
N LEU A 68 -12.15 19.52 9.66
CA LEU A 68 -11.66 19.38 8.29
C LEU A 68 -12.80 19.58 7.28
N SER A 69 -13.99 19.05 7.57
CA SER A 69 -15.19 19.26 6.74
C SER A 69 -15.59 20.73 6.64
N GLU A 70 -15.57 21.45 7.76
CA GLU A 70 -15.83 22.90 7.79
C GLU A 70 -14.81 23.69 6.95
N MET A 71 -13.52 23.31 7.01
CA MET A 71 -12.45 23.95 6.23
C MET A 71 -12.64 23.81 4.73
N TYR A 72 -13.09 22.65 4.26
CA TYR A 72 -13.28 22.37 2.83
C TYR A 72 -14.73 22.56 2.34
N GLY A 73 -15.66 22.87 3.24
CA GLY A 73 -17.05 23.14 2.90
C GLY A 73 -17.82 21.93 2.36
N CYS A 74 -17.42 20.70 2.71
CA CYS A 74 -18.06 19.44 2.33
C CYS A 74 -17.94 18.42 3.46
N LYS A 75 -18.57 17.25 3.35
CA LYS A 75 -18.42 16.20 4.36
C LYS A 75 -17.17 15.35 4.10
N ILE A 76 -16.21 15.37 5.02
CA ILE A 76 -14.98 14.57 4.93
C ILE A 76 -14.98 13.49 6.02
N TYR A 77 -14.83 12.26 5.57
CA TYR A 77 -14.68 11.08 6.40
C TYR A 77 -13.27 10.52 6.27
N LEU A 78 -12.67 10.17 7.39
CA LEU A 78 -11.37 9.51 7.45
C LEU A 78 -11.57 8.02 7.73
N LYS A 79 -11.16 7.14 6.82
CA LYS A 79 -11.08 5.71 7.05
C LYS A 79 -9.81 5.41 7.82
N ARG A 80 -9.93 5.04 9.09
CA ARG A 80 -8.89 5.03 10.11
C ARG A 80 -8.12 3.71 10.15
N GLU A 81 -7.38 3.39 9.08
CA GLU A 81 -6.51 2.20 9.03
C GLU A 81 -5.27 2.31 9.94
N ASP A 82 -4.95 3.51 10.39
CA ASP A 82 -3.93 3.82 11.40
C ASP A 82 -4.23 3.25 12.80
N LEU A 83 -5.48 2.88 13.06
CA LEU A 83 -5.93 2.29 14.34
C LEU A 83 -5.85 0.77 14.36
N ASN A 84 -5.55 0.12 13.24
CA ASN A 84 -5.36 -1.32 13.21
C ASN A 84 -4.14 -1.75 14.03
N HIS A 85 -4.13 -2.99 14.49
CA HIS A 85 -2.92 -3.61 15.05
C HIS A 85 -1.74 -3.42 14.08
N THR A 86 -0.54 -3.12 14.60
CA THR A 86 0.66 -2.63 13.91
C THR A 86 0.62 -1.17 13.43
N GLY A 87 -0.53 -0.48 13.54
CA GLY A 87 -0.66 0.95 13.23
C GLY A 87 -0.79 1.31 11.76
N ALA A 88 -1.17 0.37 10.90
CA ALA A 88 -1.36 0.59 9.46
C ALA A 88 -2.22 -0.51 8.81
N HIS A 89 -2.64 -0.27 7.55
CA HIS A 89 -3.42 -1.21 6.73
C HIS A 89 -2.67 -2.52 6.38
N LYS A 90 -1.35 -2.56 6.50
CA LYS A 90 -0.51 -3.68 6.04
C LYS A 90 -0.90 -5.02 6.68
N ILE A 91 -1.35 -5.02 7.93
CA ILE A 91 -1.74 -6.22 8.66
C ILE A 91 -2.89 -6.98 8.00
N ASN A 92 -3.83 -6.30 7.31
CA ASN A 92 -4.94 -6.96 6.62
C ASN A 92 -4.43 -7.97 5.58
N ASN A 93 -3.51 -7.52 4.75
CA ASN A 93 -2.90 -8.32 3.71
C ASN A 93 -2.03 -9.44 4.29
N THR A 94 -1.17 -9.15 5.28
CA THR A 94 -0.25 -10.14 5.82
C THR A 94 -0.96 -11.27 6.55
N ILE A 95 -2.07 -11.01 7.25
CA ILE A 95 -2.96 -12.05 7.82
C ILE A 95 -3.47 -12.99 6.72
N GLY A 96 -3.96 -12.43 5.62
CA GLY A 96 -4.47 -13.25 4.52
C GLY A 96 -3.39 -14.11 3.87
N GLN A 97 -2.22 -13.51 3.58
CA GLN A 97 -1.13 -14.23 2.94
C GLN A 97 -0.51 -15.29 3.85
N ILE A 98 -0.35 -15.04 5.16
CA ILE A 98 0.19 -16.08 6.06
C ILE A 98 -0.76 -17.28 6.20
N LEU A 99 -2.08 -17.04 6.22
CA LEU A 99 -3.08 -18.10 6.21
C LEU A 99 -3.04 -18.92 4.92
N LEU A 100 -2.83 -18.27 3.78
CA LEU A 100 -2.65 -18.94 2.49
C LEU A 100 -1.36 -19.75 2.46
N ALA A 101 -0.23 -19.17 2.88
CA ALA A 101 1.07 -19.83 2.95
C ALA A 101 1.01 -21.13 3.78
N ARG A 102 0.37 -21.06 4.96
CA ARG A 102 0.17 -22.24 5.84
C ARG A 102 -0.67 -23.32 5.16
N ARG A 103 -1.75 -22.96 4.46
CA ARG A 103 -2.59 -23.91 3.71
C ARG A 103 -1.88 -24.50 2.48
N MET A 104 -0.87 -23.82 1.96
CA MET A 104 0.01 -24.33 0.91
C MET A 104 1.19 -25.16 1.47
N GLY A 105 1.26 -25.40 2.78
CA GLY A 105 2.32 -26.19 3.43
C GLY A 105 3.68 -25.50 3.48
N LYS A 106 3.72 -24.17 3.36
CA LYS A 106 4.95 -23.39 3.46
C LYS A 106 5.34 -23.19 4.92
N THR A 107 6.65 -23.22 5.21
CA THR A 107 7.20 -23.12 6.57
C THR A 107 8.09 -21.91 6.78
N ARG A 108 8.58 -21.33 5.69
CA ARG A 108 9.49 -20.19 5.67
C ARG A 108 8.84 -19.02 4.95
N ILE A 109 8.89 -17.85 5.57
CA ILE A 109 8.31 -16.60 5.04
C ILE A 109 9.44 -15.60 4.77
N ILE A 110 9.42 -15.01 3.59
CA ILE A 110 10.26 -13.86 3.26
C ILE A 110 9.41 -12.64 2.94
N ALA A 111 9.94 -11.46 3.18
CA ALA A 111 9.35 -10.19 2.80
C ALA A 111 10.43 -9.14 2.53
N GLU A 112 10.08 -8.13 1.75
CA GLU A 112 10.82 -6.88 1.61
C GLU A 112 10.16 -5.77 2.43
N THR A 113 10.93 -4.73 2.78
CA THR A 113 10.34 -3.54 3.40
C THR A 113 11.23 -2.30 3.18
N GLY A 114 10.61 -1.13 2.96
CA GLY A 114 11.26 0.18 2.96
C GLY A 114 11.00 0.90 4.29
N ALA A 115 9.80 1.47 4.49
CA ALA A 115 9.42 2.15 5.73
C ALA A 115 9.35 1.23 6.97
N GLY A 116 9.54 -0.08 6.81
CA GLY A 116 9.49 -1.05 7.90
C GLY A 116 8.08 -1.53 8.26
N GLN A 117 7.02 -0.85 7.85
CA GLN A 117 5.64 -1.20 8.23
C GLN A 117 5.20 -2.57 7.69
N HIS A 118 5.58 -2.91 6.46
CA HIS A 118 5.29 -4.22 5.90
C HIS A 118 6.11 -5.32 6.62
N GLY A 119 7.38 -5.08 6.88
CA GLY A 119 8.23 -5.98 7.63
C GLY A 119 7.69 -6.25 9.04
N VAL A 120 7.28 -5.21 9.78
CA VAL A 120 6.65 -5.36 11.11
C VAL A 120 5.35 -6.17 11.00
N ALA A 121 4.48 -5.89 10.03
CA ALA A 121 3.24 -6.65 9.85
C ALA A 121 3.52 -8.12 9.50
N THR A 122 4.52 -8.40 8.66
CA THR A 122 4.92 -9.76 8.31
C THR A 122 5.52 -10.49 9.51
N ALA A 123 6.46 -9.87 10.24
CA ALA A 123 7.03 -10.44 11.47
C ALA A 123 5.94 -10.74 12.52
N THR A 124 4.95 -9.84 12.65
CA THR A 124 3.81 -10.02 13.56
C THR A 124 3.00 -11.28 13.24
N VAL A 125 2.65 -11.50 11.98
CA VAL A 125 1.86 -12.67 11.59
C VAL A 125 2.68 -13.96 11.60
N CYS A 126 3.99 -13.88 11.34
CA CYS A 126 4.91 -15.03 11.47
C CYS A 126 5.05 -15.46 12.93
N ALA A 127 5.19 -14.50 13.86
CA ALA A 127 5.20 -14.77 15.30
C ALA A 127 3.88 -15.42 15.74
N LEU A 128 2.73 -14.88 15.29
CA LEU A 128 1.41 -15.41 15.59
C LEU A 128 1.23 -16.86 15.10
N MET A 129 1.79 -17.21 13.94
CA MET A 129 1.65 -18.53 13.32
C MET A 129 2.82 -19.48 13.57
N ASN A 130 3.83 -19.04 14.36
CA ASN A 130 5.05 -19.80 14.63
C ASN A 130 5.77 -20.25 13.35
N MET A 131 5.99 -19.30 12.41
CA MET A 131 6.68 -19.52 11.14
C MET A 131 7.99 -18.75 11.10
N GLU A 132 9.00 -19.33 10.42
CA GLU A 132 10.27 -18.64 10.17
C GLU A 132 10.02 -17.35 9.34
N CYS A 133 10.65 -16.25 9.75
CA CYS A 133 10.48 -14.95 9.12
C CYS A 133 11.82 -14.29 8.79
N ILE A 134 12.03 -13.98 7.51
CA ILE A 134 13.20 -13.23 7.04
C ILE A 134 12.70 -11.98 6.31
N VAL A 135 13.22 -10.82 6.72
CA VAL A 135 12.84 -9.53 6.13
C VAL A 135 14.07 -8.86 5.53
N TYR A 136 14.00 -8.56 4.23
CA TYR A 136 15.01 -7.80 3.50
C TYR A 136 14.73 -6.31 3.61
N MET A 137 15.73 -5.53 4.00
CA MET A 137 15.62 -4.08 4.12
C MET A 137 16.90 -3.38 3.69
N GLY A 138 16.78 -2.35 2.87
CA GLY A 138 17.92 -1.57 2.41
C GLY A 138 18.62 -0.84 3.55
N LYS A 139 19.95 -0.76 3.52
CA LYS A 139 20.74 -0.09 4.57
C LYS A 139 20.28 1.35 4.80
N THR A 140 19.99 2.09 3.74
CA THR A 140 19.48 3.47 3.81
C THR A 140 18.15 3.55 4.56
N ASP A 141 17.27 2.58 4.33
CA ASP A 141 15.97 2.50 4.99
C ASP A 141 16.09 2.06 6.46
N VAL A 142 17.01 1.14 6.77
CA VAL A 142 17.32 0.72 8.16
C VAL A 142 17.76 1.91 9.01
N GLU A 143 18.63 2.75 8.49
CA GLU A 143 19.12 3.95 9.18
C GLU A 143 17.98 4.96 9.45
N ARG A 144 17.01 5.08 8.54
CA ARG A 144 15.84 5.95 8.68
C ARG A 144 14.77 5.40 9.62
N GLN A 145 14.66 4.07 9.74
CA GLN A 145 13.52 3.39 10.35
C GLN A 145 13.94 2.37 11.44
N HIS A 146 14.98 2.69 12.20
CA HIS A 146 15.59 1.81 13.20
C HIS A 146 14.58 1.24 14.23
N ALA A 147 13.58 2.02 14.65
CA ALA A 147 12.55 1.54 15.58
C ALA A 147 11.69 0.39 14.99
N ASN A 148 11.47 0.37 13.68
CA ASN A 148 10.73 -0.73 13.04
C ASN A 148 11.61 -1.98 12.92
N VAL A 149 12.93 -1.82 12.70
CA VAL A 149 13.88 -2.95 12.73
C VAL A 149 13.86 -3.64 14.10
N GLN A 150 13.96 -2.87 15.18
CA GLN A 150 13.88 -3.41 16.54
C GLN A 150 12.57 -4.16 16.82
N LYS A 151 11.42 -3.65 16.30
CA LYS A 151 10.14 -4.37 16.42
C LYS A 151 10.15 -5.70 15.69
N MET A 152 10.71 -5.76 14.48
CA MET A 152 10.82 -7.01 13.70
C MET A 152 11.69 -8.03 14.43
N GLU A 153 12.83 -7.63 14.95
CA GLU A 153 13.73 -8.50 15.74
C GLU A 153 13.07 -8.97 17.04
N MET A 154 12.35 -8.09 17.74
CA MET A 154 11.57 -8.46 18.94
C MET A 154 10.47 -9.48 18.65
N LEU A 155 9.90 -9.45 17.45
CA LEU A 155 8.90 -10.42 16.97
C LEU A 155 9.53 -11.74 16.48
N GLY A 156 10.86 -11.86 16.54
CA GLY A 156 11.60 -13.06 16.15
C GLY A 156 11.97 -13.15 14.67
N ALA A 157 11.78 -12.06 13.89
CA ALA A 157 12.21 -12.05 12.50
C ALA A 157 13.71 -11.78 12.38
N THR A 158 14.33 -12.40 11.38
CA THR A 158 15.70 -12.09 10.95
C THR A 158 15.66 -10.95 9.93
N VAL A 159 16.25 -9.81 10.24
CA VAL A 159 16.34 -8.68 9.31
C VAL A 159 17.68 -8.75 8.56
N ILE A 160 17.61 -8.91 7.23
CA ILE A 160 18.78 -8.93 6.35
C ILE A 160 19.03 -7.54 5.78
N LEU A 161 20.19 -6.99 6.11
CA LEU A 161 20.63 -5.70 5.62
C LEU A 161 21.09 -5.81 4.16
N VAL A 162 20.40 -5.12 3.25
CA VAL A 162 20.76 -5.08 1.83
C VAL A 162 21.70 -3.91 1.56
N THR A 163 22.89 -4.21 1.06
CA THR A 163 23.96 -3.24 0.77
C THR A 163 24.28 -3.13 -0.72
N SER A 164 23.55 -3.84 -1.58
CA SER A 164 23.66 -3.75 -3.03
C SER A 164 22.83 -2.60 -3.59
N GLY A 165 23.17 -2.10 -4.78
CA GLY A 165 22.48 -1.01 -5.46
C GLY A 165 22.45 0.28 -4.66
N ASN A 166 21.30 0.94 -4.61
CA ASN A 166 21.10 2.18 -3.86
C ASN A 166 20.68 1.91 -2.39
N MET A 167 20.64 0.64 -1.99
CA MET A 167 20.34 0.20 -0.63
C MET A 167 18.94 0.66 -0.14
N THR A 168 17.96 0.63 -1.04
CA THR A 168 16.56 1.05 -0.81
C THR A 168 15.59 -0.11 -1.02
N LEU A 169 14.29 0.15 -0.92
CA LEU A 169 13.20 -0.82 -1.10
C LEU A 169 13.32 -1.65 -2.40
N LYS A 170 13.71 -1.01 -3.53
CA LYS A 170 13.89 -1.74 -4.81
C LYS A 170 14.93 -2.84 -4.68
N ASP A 171 16.06 -2.56 -4.04
CA ASP A 171 17.13 -3.52 -3.86
C ASP A 171 16.79 -4.61 -2.85
N ALA A 172 16.04 -4.24 -1.80
CA ALA A 172 15.47 -5.20 -0.85
C ALA A 172 14.54 -6.19 -1.57
N THR A 173 13.70 -5.71 -2.48
CA THR A 173 12.83 -6.57 -3.30
C THR A 173 13.65 -7.50 -4.21
N ASN A 174 14.71 -6.99 -4.83
CA ASN A 174 15.61 -7.81 -5.64
C ASN A 174 16.25 -8.95 -4.83
N GLU A 175 16.71 -8.67 -3.61
CA GLU A 175 17.31 -9.69 -2.74
C GLU A 175 16.27 -10.72 -2.27
N ALA A 176 15.06 -10.27 -1.91
CA ALA A 176 13.96 -11.18 -1.57
C ALA A 176 13.62 -12.13 -2.74
N ILE A 177 13.59 -11.63 -3.99
CA ILE A 177 13.37 -12.46 -5.18
C ILE A 177 14.53 -13.45 -5.39
N ARG A 178 15.80 -13.04 -5.19
CA ARG A 178 16.95 -13.93 -5.27
C ARG A 178 16.88 -15.06 -4.25
N ASP A 179 16.55 -14.74 -3.01
CA ASP A 179 16.34 -15.74 -1.96
C ASP A 179 15.20 -16.70 -2.32
N TRP A 180 14.08 -16.17 -2.85
CA TRP A 180 12.97 -17.01 -3.31
C TRP A 180 13.40 -17.97 -4.41
N CYS A 181 14.24 -17.54 -5.35
CA CYS A 181 14.82 -18.42 -6.37
C CYS A 181 15.67 -19.55 -5.76
N CYS A 182 16.34 -19.29 -4.63
CA CYS A 182 17.16 -20.31 -3.95
C CYS A 182 16.31 -21.32 -3.15
N HIS A 183 15.13 -20.93 -2.69
CA HIS A 183 14.28 -21.72 -1.78
C HIS A 183 12.82 -21.81 -2.27
N PRO A 184 12.57 -22.28 -3.52
CA PRO A 184 11.22 -22.21 -4.11
C PRO A 184 10.22 -23.20 -3.49
N SER A 185 10.70 -24.27 -2.86
CA SER A 185 9.84 -25.37 -2.38
C SER A 185 9.15 -25.07 -1.04
N ASP A 186 9.84 -24.49 -0.09
CA ASP A 186 9.41 -24.29 1.29
C ASP A 186 9.07 -22.83 1.64
N THR A 187 9.53 -21.89 0.83
CA THR A 187 9.38 -20.46 1.04
C THR A 187 8.11 -19.91 0.41
N TYR A 188 7.47 -19.02 1.15
CA TYR A 188 6.41 -18.14 0.63
C TYR A 188 6.86 -16.68 0.74
N TYR A 189 6.78 -15.96 -0.36
CA TYR A 189 7.06 -14.53 -0.38
C TYR A 189 5.78 -13.75 -0.06
N ILE A 190 5.73 -13.06 1.09
CA ILE A 190 4.64 -12.14 1.42
C ILE A 190 4.95 -10.79 0.82
N ILE A 191 4.29 -10.44 -0.28
CA ILE A 191 4.44 -9.12 -0.93
C ILE A 191 3.50 -8.11 -0.28
N GLY A 192 4.06 -6.95 0.08
CA GLY A 192 3.37 -5.93 0.87
C GLY A 192 2.48 -4.98 0.09
N SER A 193 2.40 -5.09 -1.24
CA SER A 193 1.66 -4.15 -2.08
C SER A 193 1.03 -4.85 -3.29
N THR A 194 0.28 -4.08 -4.10
CA THR A 194 -0.31 -4.56 -5.36
C THR A 194 0.70 -4.58 -6.50
N VAL A 195 1.93 -5.02 -6.21
CA VAL A 195 3.05 -5.17 -7.15
C VAL A 195 3.46 -6.62 -7.23
N GLY A 196 4.43 -6.94 -8.09
CA GLY A 196 4.89 -8.30 -8.27
C GLY A 196 4.11 -9.08 -9.34
N PRO A 197 4.51 -10.34 -9.60
CA PRO A 197 3.88 -11.15 -10.63
C PRO A 197 2.45 -11.53 -10.23
N HIS A 198 1.56 -11.72 -11.23
CA HIS A 198 0.26 -12.32 -10.94
C HIS A 198 0.44 -13.67 -10.20
N PRO A 199 -0.31 -13.96 -9.10
CA PRO A 199 -1.54 -13.32 -8.69
C PRO A 199 -1.40 -12.24 -7.61
N TYR A 200 -0.18 -11.84 -7.21
CA TYR A 200 0.03 -10.92 -6.08
C TYR A 200 -0.79 -9.63 -6.17
N PRO A 201 -0.84 -8.89 -7.30
CA PRO A 201 -1.63 -7.66 -7.36
C PRO A 201 -3.11 -7.87 -7.05
N ASP A 202 -3.74 -8.90 -7.61
CA ASP A 202 -5.15 -9.21 -7.36
C ASP A 202 -5.38 -9.77 -5.95
N MET A 203 -4.51 -10.67 -5.51
CA MET A 203 -4.59 -11.26 -4.17
C MET A 203 -4.50 -10.18 -3.07
N VAL A 204 -3.53 -9.27 -3.18
CA VAL A 204 -3.38 -8.16 -2.23
C VAL A 204 -4.58 -7.23 -2.28
N ALA A 205 -5.09 -6.88 -3.47
CA ALA A 205 -6.27 -6.05 -3.63
C ALA A 205 -7.50 -6.69 -2.94
N ARG A 206 -7.72 -8.00 -3.12
CA ARG A 206 -8.80 -8.75 -2.46
C ARG A 206 -8.65 -8.78 -0.95
N LEU A 207 -7.46 -9.05 -0.43
CA LEU A 207 -7.21 -9.07 1.02
C LEU A 207 -7.33 -7.69 1.66
N GLN A 208 -7.05 -6.62 0.94
CA GLN A 208 -7.26 -5.25 1.39
C GLN A 208 -8.70 -4.75 1.18
N SER A 209 -9.51 -5.45 0.39
CA SER A 209 -10.88 -5.00 0.03
C SER A 209 -11.83 -4.87 1.23
N VAL A 210 -11.48 -5.44 2.37
CA VAL A 210 -12.16 -5.22 3.66
C VAL A 210 -12.31 -3.73 3.98
N ILE A 211 -11.37 -2.88 3.52
CA ILE A 211 -11.43 -1.43 3.70
C ILE A 211 -12.67 -0.85 3.00
N SER A 212 -12.85 -1.14 1.70
CA SER A 212 -13.99 -0.64 0.92
C SER A 212 -15.32 -1.31 1.29
N GLU A 213 -15.30 -2.58 1.71
CA GLU A 213 -16.49 -3.26 2.23
C GLU A 213 -17.03 -2.55 3.48
N GLU A 214 -16.14 -2.23 4.42
CA GLU A 214 -16.49 -1.48 5.62
C GLU A 214 -16.93 -0.04 5.31
N ILE A 215 -16.28 0.65 4.36
CA ILE A 215 -16.69 1.98 3.91
C ILE A 215 -18.15 1.96 3.44
N LYS A 216 -18.53 0.99 2.59
CA LYS A 216 -19.92 0.85 2.12
C LYS A 216 -20.90 0.72 3.26
N LYS A 217 -20.62 -0.19 4.20
CA LYS A 217 -21.47 -0.44 5.36
C LYS A 217 -21.59 0.80 6.26
N GLN A 218 -20.44 1.41 6.59
CA GLN A 218 -20.38 2.55 7.49
C GLN A 218 -21.02 3.81 6.87
N LEU A 219 -20.90 4.02 5.55
CA LEU A 219 -21.62 5.11 4.86
C LEU A 219 -23.13 4.86 4.84
N SER A 220 -23.57 3.61 4.64
CA SER A 220 -25.01 3.28 4.74
C SER A 220 -25.59 3.63 6.12
N GLU A 221 -24.83 3.39 7.18
CA GLU A 221 -25.22 3.69 8.57
C GLU A 221 -25.19 5.21 8.87
N GLN A 222 -24.22 5.96 8.30
CA GLN A 222 -23.99 7.37 8.64
C GLN A 222 -24.65 8.35 7.67
N GLU A 223 -24.76 8.01 6.38
CA GLU A 223 -25.25 8.87 5.31
C GLU A 223 -26.50 8.35 4.59
N GLY A 224 -26.96 7.12 4.92
CA GLY A 224 -28.10 6.49 4.24
C GLY A 224 -27.81 6.07 2.79
N ARG A 225 -26.54 6.09 2.37
CA ARG A 225 -26.08 5.65 1.04
C ARG A 225 -24.76 4.87 1.18
N ASP A 226 -24.54 3.87 0.34
CA ASP A 226 -23.38 2.96 0.42
C ASP A 226 -22.19 3.39 -0.46
N TYR A 227 -22.15 4.63 -0.91
CA TYR A 227 -21.09 5.17 -1.76
C TYR A 227 -20.78 6.64 -1.43
N PRO A 228 -19.50 7.08 -1.53
CA PRO A 228 -19.12 8.48 -1.44
C PRO A 228 -19.11 9.12 -2.83
N ASP A 229 -18.98 10.46 -2.90
CA ASP A 229 -18.73 11.16 -4.16
C ASP A 229 -17.24 11.11 -4.54
N TYR A 230 -16.35 11.08 -3.53
CA TYR A 230 -14.90 10.97 -3.73
C TYR A 230 -14.28 9.92 -2.82
N LEU A 231 -13.38 9.12 -3.38
CA LEU A 231 -12.43 8.28 -2.65
C LEU A 231 -11.03 8.82 -2.90
N ILE A 232 -10.30 9.11 -1.81
CA ILE A 232 -8.93 9.63 -1.87
C ILE A 232 -8.00 8.71 -1.11
N ALA A 233 -6.92 8.28 -1.76
CA ALA A 233 -5.87 7.48 -1.14
C ALA A 233 -4.50 7.84 -1.70
N CYS A 234 -3.45 7.73 -0.88
CA CYS A 234 -2.08 7.82 -1.37
C CYS A 234 -1.72 6.54 -2.15
N VAL A 235 -0.80 6.67 -3.10
CA VAL A 235 -0.37 5.57 -3.93
C VAL A 235 1.16 5.57 -4.13
N GLY A 236 1.78 4.48 -3.69
CA GLY A 236 3.14 4.07 -4.06
C GLY A 236 3.01 2.74 -4.80
N GLY A 237 3.28 1.59 -4.17
CA GLY A 237 2.89 0.29 -4.76
C GLY A 237 1.38 0.06 -4.82
N GLY A 238 0.56 0.76 -3.99
CA GLY A 238 -0.88 0.91 -4.16
C GLY A 238 -1.80 0.03 -3.31
N SER A 239 -1.32 -0.69 -2.30
CA SER A 239 -2.17 -1.63 -1.55
C SER A 239 -3.32 -0.97 -0.78
N ASN A 240 -3.07 0.17 -0.10
CA ASN A 240 -4.15 0.88 0.59
C ASN A 240 -5.16 1.48 -0.40
N ALA A 241 -4.68 2.02 -1.52
CA ALA A 241 -5.53 2.56 -2.57
C ALA A 241 -6.43 1.47 -3.18
N ALA A 242 -5.85 0.32 -3.54
CA ALA A 242 -6.62 -0.83 -4.04
C ALA A 242 -7.70 -1.27 -3.04
N GLY A 243 -7.37 -1.40 -1.75
CA GLY A 243 -8.33 -1.75 -0.73
C GLY A 243 -9.46 -0.72 -0.58
N THR A 244 -9.11 0.57 -0.65
CA THR A 244 -10.07 1.67 -0.54
C THR A 244 -11.07 1.69 -1.70
N ILE A 245 -10.62 1.39 -2.93
CA ILE A 245 -11.44 1.53 -4.13
C ILE A 245 -12.08 0.22 -4.61
N TYR A 246 -11.70 -0.94 -4.08
CA TYR A 246 -12.00 -2.26 -4.64
C TYR A 246 -13.47 -2.47 -5.01
N HIS A 247 -14.40 -2.15 -4.10
CA HIS A 247 -15.84 -2.31 -4.32
C HIS A 247 -16.50 -1.10 -5.04
N PHE A 248 -15.73 -0.08 -5.35
CA PHE A 248 -16.20 1.14 -6.02
C PHE A 248 -15.57 1.35 -7.40
N ILE A 249 -14.64 0.44 -7.78
CA ILE A 249 -13.82 0.63 -8.97
C ILE A 249 -14.64 0.74 -10.27
N ASP A 250 -15.75 -0.01 -10.35
CA ASP A 250 -16.69 -0.01 -11.48
C ASP A 250 -17.92 0.93 -11.26
N ASP A 251 -17.96 1.68 -10.15
CA ASP A 251 -19.07 2.61 -9.85
C ASP A 251 -18.71 4.02 -10.34
N GLU A 252 -19.25 4.41 -11.48
CA GLU A 252 -18.98 5.71 -12.12
C GLU A 252 -19.47 6.92 -11.30
N ARG A 253 -20.35 6.71 -10.31
CA ARG A 253 -20.78 7.78 -9.39
C ARG A 253 -19.66 8.23 -8.47
N VAL A 254 -18.68 7.35 -8.22
CA VAL A 254 -17.57 7.59 -7.31
C VAL A 254 -16.34 8.08 -8.08
N LYS A 255 -15.87 9.26 -7.74
CA LYS A 255 -14.62 9.81 -8.27
C LYS A 255 -13.44 9.29 -7.46
N ILE A 256 -12.51 8.63 -8.13
CA ILE A 256 -11.30 8.07 -7.52
C ILE A 256 -10.15 9.07 -7.70
N VAL A 257 -9.49 9.43 -6.60
CA VAL A 257 -8.30 10.29 -6.59
C VAL A 257 -7.15 9.55 -5.95
N LEU A 258 -6.07 9.41 -6.69
CA LEU A 258 -4.83 8.78 -6.25
C LEU A 258 -3.75 9.85 -6.09
N ALA A 259 -3.22 10.00 -4.87
CA ALA A 259 -2.18 10.96 -4.56
C ALA A 259 -0.81 10.28 -4.59
N GLU A 260 0.04 10.68 -5.54
CA GLU A 260 1.43 10.25 -5.66
C GLU A 260 2.37 11.18 -4.90
N ALA A 261 3.51 10.66 -4.47
CA ALA A 261 4.57 11.45 -3.87
C ALA A 261 5.34 12.24 -4.93
N GLY A 262 5.11 13.53 -5.00
CA GLY A 262 5.78 14.46 -5.91
C GLY A 262 7.21 14.81 -5.51
N GLY A 263 7.69 14.37 -4.35
CA GLY A 263 9.02 14.66 -3.84
C GLY A 263 9.30 16.15 -3.74
N LEU A 264 10.42 16.61 -4.29
CA LEU A 264 10.76 18.03 -4.39
C LEU A 264 10.06 18.72 -5.57
N GLY A 265 9.25 18.01 -6.34
CA GLY A 265 8.51 18.46 -7.51
C GLY A 265 8.73 17.54 -8.71
N ILE A 266 7.69 17.30 -9.50
CA ILE A 266 7.71 16.34 -10.62
C ILE A 266 8.73 16.69 -11.73
N THR A 267 9.16 17.94 -11.84
CA THR A 267 10.12 18.39 -12.85
C THR A 267 11.55 18.44 -12.35
N THR A 268 11.81 18.09 -11.10
CA THR A 268 13.13 18.25 -10.46
C THR A 268 14.06 17.05 -10.65
N GLY A 269 13.54 15.92 -11.12
CA GLY A 269 14.25 14.64 -11.12
C GLY A 269 14.26 13.95 -9.73
N GLN A 270 13.69 14.59 -8.69
CA GLN A 270 13.57 14.05 -7.34
C GLN A 270 12.10 13.90 -6.98
N SER A 271 11.47 12.85 -7.51
CA SER A 271 10.05 12.55 -7.37
C SER A 271 9.81 11.05 -7.42
N ALA A 272 8.76 10.57 -6.75
CA ALA A 272 8.25 9.21 -6.82
C ALA A 272 6.85 9.17 -7.48
N ALA A 273 6.48 10.17 -8.28
CA ALA A 273 5.21 10.23 -9.00
C ALA A 273 5.24 9.30 -10.23
N THR A 274 5.21 8.01 -9.97
CA THR A 274 5.45 6.95 -10.97
C THR A 274 4.40 6.91 -12.08
N ILE A 275 3.14 7.21 -11.80
CA ILE A 275 2.09 7.23 -12.82
C ILE A 275 2.31 8.40 -13.79
N GLN A 276 2.74 9.56 -13.27
CA GLN A 276 2.92 10.77 -14.08
C GLN A 276 4.24 10.79 -14.86
N LEU A 277 5.31 10.20 -14.30
CA LEU A 277 6.66 10.24 -14.86
C LEU A 277 7.07 8.93 -15.54
N GLY A 278 6.46 7.82 -15.16
CA GLY A 278 6.87 6.50 -15.59
C GLY A 278 6.51 6.19 -17.04
N LYS A 279 7.28 5.26 -17.60
CA LYS A 279 7.04 4.64 -18.91
C LYS A 279 6.67 3.18 -18.71
N LYS A 280 6.00 2.57 -19.71
CA LYS A 280 5.66 1.14 -19.69
C LYS A 280 6.94 0.30 -19.62
N GLY A 281 7.03 -0.57 -18.62
CA GLY A 281 8.20 -1.42 -18.39
C GLY A 281 7.83 -2.63 -17.54
N ILE A 282 8.82 -3.45 -17.21
CA ILE A 282 8.68 -4.63 -16.35
C ILE A 282 9.55 -4.41 -15.12
N ILE A 283 8.96 -4.53 -13.95
CA ILE A 283 9.67 -4.48 -12.67
C ILE A 283 9.12 -5.54 -11.73
N HIS A 284 10.00 -6.25 -11.02
CA HIS A 284 9.67 -7.26 -10.01
C HIS A 284 8.59 -8.27 -10.46
N GLY A 285 8.59 -8.64 -11.74
CA GLY A 285 7.72 -9.67 -12.30
C GLY A 285 6.38 -9.19 -12.84
N ALA A 286 6.11 -7.89 -12.92
CA ALA A 286 4.90 -7.34 -13.53
C ALA A 286 5.21 -6.28 -14.59
N ARG A 287 4.41 -6.25 -15.66
CA ARG A 287 4.37 -5.13 -16.59
C ARG A 287 3.55 -3.99 -15.98
N THR A 288 4.14 -2.80 -15.89
CA THR A 288 3.51 -1.64 -15.27
C THR A 288 4.13 -0.33 -15.78
N LEU A 289 3.83 0.79 -15.11
CA LEU A 289 4.57 2.04 -15.28
C LEU A 289 5.77 2.05 -14.34
N VAL A 290 6.93 2.49 -14.84
CA VAL A 290 8.21 2.48 -14.13
C VAL A 290 8.95 3.78 -14.41
N ILE A 291 9.51 4.41 -13.36
CA ILE A 291 10.43 5.55 -13.53
C ILE A 291 11.73 5.02 -14.11
N GLN A 292 12.03 5.40 -15.33
CA GLN A 292 13.19 4.94 -16.08
C GLN A 292 13.70 6.01 -17.03
N ASN A 293 15.00 6.00 -17.28
CA ASN A 293 15.65 6.87 -18.24
C ASN A 293 15.37 6.45 -19.72
N GLU A 294 16.03 7.10 -20.67
CA GLU A 294 15.86 6.82 -22.09
C GLU A 294 16.37 5.44 -22.51
N ASP A 295 17.37 4.92 -21.80
CA ASP A 295 17.94 3.58 -22.01
C ASP A 295 17.16 2.46 -21.32
N GLY A 296 16.03 2.79 -20.64
CA GLY A 296 15.20 1.83 -19.91
C GLY A 296 15.77 1.42 -18.55
N GLN A 297 16.81 2.10 -18.05
CA GLN A 297 17.33 1.87 -16.71
C GLN A 297 16.40 2.51 -15.68
N ILE A 298 16.13 1.78 -14.60
CA ILE A 298 15.30 2.28 -13.50
C ILE A 298 16.03 3.42 -12.81
N GLU A 299 15.40 4.59 -12.78
CA GLU A 299 15.87 5.73 -11.99
C GLU A 299 15.42 5.62 -10.54
N GLU A 300 16.21 6.20 -9.65
CA GLU A 300 15.89 6.20 -8.23
C GLU A 300 14.74 7.19 -7.95
N PRO A 301 13.62 6.73 -7.40
CA PRO A 301 12.57 7.62 -6.98
C PRO A 301 13.00 8.41 -5.73
N TYR A 302 12.33 9.51 -5.46
CA TYR A 302 12.55 10.27 -4.24
C TYR A 302 11.23 10.69 -3.60
N SER A 303 11.09 10.42 -2.31
CA SER A 303 10.04 10.92 -1.46
C SER A 303 10.51 11.03 0.00
N ILE A 304 10.01 12.02 0.71
CA ILE A 304 10.15 12.10 2.18
C ILE A 304 9.48 10.90 2.88
N SER A 305 8.52 10.29 2.21
CA SER A 305 7.78 9.11 2.67
C SER A 305 8.43 7.84 2.12
N ALA A 306 9.14 7.09 2.95
CA ALA A 306 9.78 5.83 2.56
C ALA A 306 8.79 4.76 2.05
N GLY A 307 7.51 4.84 2.45
CA GLY A 307 6.47 3.91 1.97
C GLY A 307 5.91 4.24 0.59
N LEU A 308 6.23 5.42 0.03
CA LEU A 308 5.88 5.83 -1.33
C LEU A 308 7.11 5.90 -2.25
N ASP A 309 8.28 5.61 -1.72
CA ASP A 309 9.57 5.67 -2.43
C ASP A 309 9.82 4.37 -3.21
N TYR A 310 9.09 4.19 -4.32
CA TYR A 310 9.15 3.00 -5.16
C TYR A 310 9.03 3.39 -6.65
N PRO A 311 9.93 2.90 -7.53
CA PRO A 311 9.98 3.33 -8.93
C PRO A 311 8.93 2.69 -9.83
N GLY A 312 8.04 1.88 -9.29
CA GLY A 312 6.96 1.20 -10.00
C GLY A 312 5.60 1.49 -9.38
N ILE A 313 4.54 1.01 -10.01
CA ILE A 313 3.16 1.13 -9.51
C ILE A 313 2.44 -0.20 -9.68
N GLY A 314 1.43 -0.47 -8.87
CA GLY A 314 0.57 -1.64 -9.07
C GLY A 314 -0.12 -1.62 -10.44
N PRO A 315 -0.18 -2.75 -11.18
CA PRO A 315 -0.80 -2.84 -12.49
C PRO A 315 -2.25 -2.32 -12.53
N ILE A 316 -3.00 -2.55 -11.48
CA ILE A 316 -4.36 -2.01 -11.33
C ILE A 316 -4.39 -0.48 -11.43
N HIS A 317 -3.46 0.20 -10.76
CA HIS A 317 -3.41 1.66 -10.74
C HIS A 317 -2.89 2.24 -12.07
N ALA A 318 -1.95 1.55 -12.72
CA ALA A 318 -1.51 1.89 -14.07
C ALA A 318 -2.68 1.84 -15.05
N ASN A 319 -3.50 0.80 -14.99
CA ASN A 319 -4.71 0.68 -15.82
C ASN A 319 -5.76 1.75 -15.51
N LEU A 320 -5.99 2.08 -14.23
CA LEU A 320 -6.93 3.13 -13.84
C LEU A 320 -6.51 4.52 -14.32
N SER A 321 -5.23 4.77 -14.41
CA SER A 321 -4.69 6.00 -15.00
C SER A 321 -4.83 6.01 -16.53
N GLU A 322 -4.43 4.95 -17.20
CA GLU A 322 -4.51 4.81 -18.68
C GLU A 322 -5.95 4.95 -19.18
N THR A 323 -6.90 4.39 -18.46
CA THR A 323 -8.33 4.44 -18.78
C THR A 323 -9.04 5.69 -18.26
N HIS A 324 -8.32 6.63 -17.63
CA HIS A 324 -8.87 7.81 -16.99
C HIS A 324 -9.97 7.54 -15.96
N ARG A 325 -9.99 6.33 -15.38
CA ARG A 325 -10.91 5.99 -14.29
C ARG A 325 -10.54 6.67 -12.98
N ALA A 326 -9.28 6.96 -12.75
CA ALA A 326 -8.79 7.68 -11.59
C ALA A 326 -8.13 9.01 -11.99
N THR A 327 -8.33 10.01 -11.16
CA THR A 327 -7.58 11.29 -11.23
C THR A 327 -6.28 11.12 -10.44
N ILE A 328 -5.16 11.43 -11.05
CA ILE A 328 -3.83 11.31 -10.43
C ILE A 328 -3.34 12.71 -10.05
N LEU A 329 -2.96 12.89 -8.79
CA LEU A 329 -2.46 14.16 -8.25
C LEU A 329 -1.07 13.92 -7.62
N ALA A 330 -0.07 14.66 -8.09
CA ALA A 330 1.21 14.72 -7.38
C ALA A 330 1.11 15.69 -6.20
N VAL A 331 1.60 15.27 -5.06
CA VAL A 331 1.70 16.06 -3.83
C VAL A 331 3.16 16.08 -3.42
N ASN A 332 3.76 17.27 -3.34
CA ASN A 332 5.17 17.40 -2.95
C ASN A 332 5.35 17.28 -1.44
N ASP A 333 6.60 17.17 -1.01
CA ASP A 333 6.95 16.93 0.40
C ASP A 333 6.45 18.03 1.34
N ASP A 334 6.56 19.31 0.94
CA ASP A 334 6.07 20.45 1.75
C ASP A 334 4.54 20.43 1.84
N GLU A 335 3.82 20.20 0.75
CA GLU A 335 2.36 20.08 0.72
C GLU A 335 1.88 18.93 1.64
N ALA A 336 2.58 17.80 1.63
CA ALA A 336 2.25 16.65 2.47
C ALA A 336 2.48 16.96 3.96
N LEU A 337 3.62 17.58 4.29
CA LEU A 337 3.94 17.96 5.67
C LEU A 337 2.96 19.00 6.21
N ASP A 338 2.63 20.03 5.44
CA ASP A 338 1.65 21.06 5.82
C ASP A 338 0.27 20.44 6.06
N ALA A 339 -0.17 19.53 5.20
CA ALA A 339 -1.42 18.80 5.37
C ALA A 339 -1.43 17.91 6.62
N ALA A 340 -0.31 17.26 6.94
CA ALA A 340 -0.16 16.48 8.17
C ALA A 340 -0.25 17.35 9.42
N PHE A 341 0.44 18.49 9.45
CA PHE A 341 0.34 19.45 10.56
C PHE A 341 -1.06 20.03 10.68
N CYS A 342 -1.72 20.33 9.56
CA CYS A 342 -3.10 20.76 9.56
C CYS A 342 -4.00 19.73 10.25
N LEU A 343 -4.01 18.47 9.80
CA LEU A 343 -4.82 17.41 10.38
C LEU A 343 -4.51 17.23 11.87
N THR A 344 -3.23 17.25 12.23
CA THR A 344 -2.79 17.09 13.62
C THR A 344 -3.37 18.18 14.53
N ARG A 345 -3.37 19.43 14.07
CA ARG A 345 -3.83 20.59 14.88
C ARG A 345 -5.34 20.70 14.95
N ILE A 346 -6.06 20.27 13.90
CA ILE A 346 -7.52 20.45 13.85
C ILE A 346 -8.29 19.21 14.30
N GLU A 347 -7.77 18.00 14.06
CA GLU A 347 -8.46 16.74 14.39
C GLU A 347 -7.70 15.92 15.48
N GLY A 348 -6.50 16.33 15.89
CA GLY A 348 -5.71 15.59 16.88
C GLY A 348 -5.18 14.24 16.37
N ILE A 349 -5.02 14.10 15.05
CA ILE A 349 -4.56 12.86 14.39
C ILE A 349 -3.20 13.13 13.76
N ILE A 350 -2.16 12.40 14.16
CA ILE A 350 -0.83 12.43 13.54
C ILE A 350 -0.78 11.33 12.48
N PRO A 351 -0.93 11.65 11.19
CA PRO A 351 -0.91 10.65 10.13
C PRO A 351 0.52 10.20 9.82
N ALA A 352 0.67 9.01 9.22
CA ALA A 352 1.91 8.65 8.55
C ALA A 352 2.16 9.58 7.35
N LEU A 353 3.42 9.79 6.96
CA LEU A 353 3.80 10.63 5.81
C LEU A 353 3.13 10.13 4.51
N GLU A 354 2.93 8.84 4.37
CA GLU A 354 2.17 8.27 3.27
C GLU A 354 0.75 8.84 3.21
N SER A 355 0.03 8.82 4.34
CA SER A 355 -1.35 9.34 4.44
C SER A 355 -1.40 10.87 4.27
N ALA A 356 -0.32 11.56 4.65
CA ALA A 356 -0.18 13.00 4.46
C ALA A 356 -0.25 13.41 2.99
N HIS A 357 0.26 12.60 2.06
CA HIS A 357 0.10 12.85 0.62
C HIS A 357 -1.36 12.79 0.17
N ALA A 358 -2.16 11.85 0.71
CA ALA A 358 -3.59 11.83 0.44
C ALA A 358 -4.30 13.11 0.95
N LEU A 359 -3.93 13.59 2.13
CA LEU A 359 -4.44 14.85 2.70
C LEU A 359 -4.02 16.07 1.86
N GLY A 360 -2.78 16.09 1.37
CA GLY A 360 -2.25 17.16 0.51
C GLY A 360 -2.93 17.24 -0.87
N ALA A 361 -3.72 16.24 -1.25
CA ALA A 361 -4.56 16.30 -2.44
C ALA A 361 -5.84 17.13 -2.24
N LEU A 362 -6.33 17.29 -1.01
CA LEU A 362 -7.60 17.98 -0.72
C LEU A 362 -7.63 19.42 -1.27
N PRO A 363 -6.60 20.28 -1.07
CA PRO A 363 -6.61 21.64 -1.61
C PRO A 363 -6.64 21.74 -3.13
N LYS A 364 -6.29 20.65 -3.83
CA LYS A 364 -6.23 20.57 -5.30
C LYS A 364 -7.58 20.24 -5.93
N ILE A 365 -8.60 19.95 -5.10
CA ILE A 365 -9.94 19.52 -5.54
C ILE A 365 -10.97 20.57 -5.13
N LYS A 366 -11.89 20.89 -6.05
CA LYS A 366 -13.05 21.73 -5.75
C LYS A 366 -14.24 20.85 -5.40
N PHE A 367 -14.58 20.82 -4.13
CA PHE A 367 -15.75 20.09 -3.63
C PHE A 367 -17.02 20.95 -3.69
N LYS A 368 -18.17 20.27 -3.74
CA LYS A 368 -19.48 20.89 -3.54
C LYS A 368 -19.93 20.65 -2.09
N PRO A 369 -20.80 21.51 -1.53
CA PRO A 369 -21.27 21.37 -0.16
C PRO A 369 -21.96 20.01 0.16
N GLU A 370 -22.59 19.41 -0.85
CA GLU A 370 -23.26 18.12 -0.75
C GLU A 370 -22.33 16.92 -0.90
N ASP A 371 -21.07 17.11 -1.34
CA ASP A 371 -20.14 16.01 -1.58
C ASP A 371 -19.77 15.30 -0.27
N VAL A 372 -19.75 13.99 -0.32
CA VAL A 372 -19.21 13.11 0.70
C VAL A 372 -17.87 12.56 0.23
N VAL A 373 -16.81 12.91 0.93
CA VAL A 373 -15.44 12.54 0.64
C VAL A 373 -14.97 11.51 1.66
N VAL A 374 -14.45 10.39 1.21
CA VAL A 374 -13.75 9.43 2.06
C VAL A 374 -12.28 9.42 1.73
N LEU A 375 -11.45 9.70 2.73
CA LEU A 375 -9.99 9.66 2.63
C LEU A 375 -9.43 8.59 3.57
N THR A 376 -8.56 7.73 3.05
CA THR A 376 -7.95 6.66 3.85
C THR A 376 -6.69 7.17 4.56
N ILE A 377 -6.72 7.15 5.90
CA ILE A 377 -5.54 7.30 6.76
C ILE A 377 -4.89 5.93 6.89
N SER A 378 -3.97 5.64 6.00
CA SER A 378 -3.39 4.30 5.79
C SER A 378 -2.46 3.82 6.90
N GLY A 379 -1.93 4.76 7.71
CA GLY A 379 -1.05 4.48 8.85
C GLY A 379 -0.87 5.69 9.76
N ARG A 380 -0.36 5.43 10.97
CA ARG A 380 -0.08 6.46 11.98
C ARG A 380 1.34 6.99 11.89
N GLY A 381 1.55 8.23 12.34
CA GLY A 381 2.79 8.99 12.20
C GLY A 381 3.86 8.71 13.25
N ASP A 382 3.68 7.77 14.17
CA ASP A 382 4.66 7.51 15.26
C ASP A 382 6.07 7.21 14.71
N LYS A 383 6.14 6.54 13.55
CA LYS A 383 7.40 6.22 12.87
C LYS A 383 8.08 7.44 12.23
N ASP A 384 7.34 8.52 12.00
CA ASP A 384 7.75 9.68 11.21
C ASP A 384 8.05 10.91 12.07
N MET A 385 7.99 10.77 13.41
CA MET A 385 8.14 11.90 14.35
C MET A 385 9.44 12.67 14.18
N GLU A 386 10.55 11.99 13.86
CA GLU A 386 11.83 12.65 13.63
C GLU A 386 11.76 13.60 12.41
N THR A 387 11.12 13.17 11.34
CA THR A 387 10.91 13.99 10.13
C THR A 387 10.00 15.18 10.43
N TYR A 388 8.89 14.97 11.14
CA TYR A 388 8.00 16.05 11.56
C TYR A 388 8.69 17.11 12.43
N ILE A 389 9.51 16.68 13.38
CA ILE A 389 10.27 17.58 14.25
C ILE A 389 11.30 18.39 13.44
N LYS A 390 12.05 17.75 12.54
CA LYS A 390 13.01 18.45 11.66
C LYS A 390 12.33 19.52 10.80
N TYR A 391 11.17 19.21 10.22
CA TYR A 391 10.40 20.17 9.42
C TYR A 391 9.90 21.36 10.27
N LYS A 392 9.34 21.07 11.43
CA LYS A 392 8.89 22.12 12.36
C LYS A 392 10.00 23.08 12.72
N LEU A 393 11.17 22.57 13.10
CA LEU A 393 12.33 23.39 13.48
C LEU A 393 12.88 24.24 12.32
N LYS A 394 12.72 23.79 11.08
CA LYS A 394 13.10 24.54 9.87
C LYS A 394 12.19 25.75 9.64
N ASN A 395 10.90 25.62 9.94
CA ASN A 395 9.88 26.63 9.65
C ASN A 395 9.59 27.59 10.81
N GLU A 396 10.13 27.32 12.02
CA GLU A 396 10.08 28.23 13.19
C GLU A 396 11.29 29.18 13.26
N LYS A 397 12.25 29.10 12.31
CA LYS A 397 13.37 30.04 12.13
C LYS A 397 13.04 31.08 11.08
#